data_1badd0d0bc5383914f61182f5088d752
#
_entry.id   1badd0d0bc5383914f61182f5088d752
#
_cell.length_a   1.000
_cell.length_b   1.000
_cell.length_c   1.000
_cell.angle_alpha   90.00
_cell.angle_beta   90.00
_cell.angle_gamma   90.00
#
_symmetry.space_group_name_H-M   'P 1'
#
loop_
_entity.id
_entity.type
_entity.pdbx_description
1 polymer ?
#
loop_
_entity_poly.entity_id
_entity_poly.type
_entity_poly.pdbx_seq_one_letter_code
_entity_poly.pdbx_strand_id
1 'polypeptide(L)'
;MAQKNTFSKSIFVPILLLGIVAMILNSATIQAQKAHTFSATLSGKDEVPPTKSIANGTAKFLVNDNDSQISYWVNLTGLKKIIQAHIHNGTSGQNGDVLVNLSNSKLAKNPDNPEIQLTGTIAKDDLQGPLKGRELSDLLIVMRNGQTYVNAHTEIYPKGAIRGQIMSGN
;
A
#
# COMPACT_ATOMS: atom_id res chain seq x y z
N MET A 1 -1.19 -102.22 -18.24
CA MET A 1 -0.58 -100.96 -18.76
C MET A 1 -1.25 -99.84 -18.11
N ALA A 2 -0.58 -99.19 -17.19
CA ALA A 2 -1.16 -98.13 -16.35
C ALA A 2 -0.53 -96.78 -16.84
N GLN A 3 -1.37 -95.88 -17.31
CA GLN A 3 -0.97 -94.50 -17.72
C GLN A 3 -0.99 -93.63 -16.48
N LYS A 4 0.15 -93.04 -16.17
CA LYS A 4 0.31 -92.02 -15.11
C LYS A 4 -0.03 -90.69 -15.65
N ASN A 5 -1.14 -90.07 -15.14
CA ASN A 5 -1.45 -88.65 -15.41
C ASN A 5 -0.62 -87.79 -14.44
N THR A 6 0.26 -86.99 -15.03
CA THR A 6 1.01 -85.93 -14.32
C THR A 6 0.21 -84.66 -14.32
N PHE A 7 -0.31 -84.24 -13.14
CA PHE A 7 -0.92 -82.95 -12.92
C PHE A 7 0.17 -81.88 -12.83
N SER A 8 0.22 -80.98 -13.78
CA SER A 8 1.02 -79.77 -13.72
C SER A 8 0.35 -78.77 -12.76
N LYS A 9 1.05 -78.42 -11.70
CA LYS A 9 0.61 -77.37 -10.76
C LYS A 9 1.03 -76.02 -11.34
N SER A 10 0.08 -75.27 -11.91
CA SER A 10 0.30 -73.89 -12.25
C SER A 10 0.41 -73.01 -10.97
N ILE A 11 1.57 -72.43 -10.78
CA ILE A 11 1.81 -71.47 -9.71
C ILE A 11 1.28 -70.13 -10.20
N PHE A 12 0.15 -69.69 -9.61
CA PHE A 12 -0.34 -68.33 -9.77
C PHE A 12 0.51 -67.39 -8.90
N VAL A 13 1.33 -66.56 -9.52
CA VAL A 13 1.98 -65.44 -8.82
C VAL A 13 1.05 -64.24 -8.85
N PRO A 14 0.58 -63.74 -7.72
CA PRO A 14 -0.19 -62.49 -7.75
C PRO A 14 0.73 -61.32 -8.03
N ILE A 15 0.52 -60.66 -9.16
CA ILE A 15 1.15 -59.37 -9.46
C ILE A 15 0.53 -58.33 -8.50
N LEU A 16 1.29 -58.00 -7.48
CA LEU A 16 0.98 -56.91 -6.56
C LEU A 16 1.21 -55.60 -7.33
N LEU A 17 0.15 -55.01 -7.89
CA LEU A 17 0.17 -53.68 -8.47
C LEU A 17 0.38 -52.68 -7.31
N LEU A 18 1.64 -52.28 -7.13
CA LEU A 18 1.97 -51.13 -6.25
C LEU A 18 1.50 -49.87 -6.96
N GLY A 19 0.29 -49.43 -6.64
CA GLY A 19 -0.21 -48.12 -7.05
C GLY A 19 0.59 -47.02 -6.37
N ILE A 20 1.55 -46.43 -7.10
CA ILE A 20 2.21 -45.20 -6.68
C ILE A 20 1.17 -44.09 -6.84
N VAL A 21 0.50 -43.75 -5.74
CA VAL A 21 -0.28 -42.51 -5.63
C VAL A 21 0.73 -41.38 -5.59
N ALA A 22 1.01 -40.78 -6.75
CA ALA A 22 1.74 -39.52 -6.82
C ALA A 22 0.82 -38.45 -6.19
N MET A 23 1.03 -38.13 -4.92
CA MET A 23 0.52 -36.90 -4.31
C MET A 23 1.18 -35.73 -5.03
N ILE A 24 0.47 -35.16 -5.99
CA ILE A 24 0.80 -33.86 -6.56
C ILE A 24 0.56 -32.85 -5.43
N LEU A 25 1.62 -32.49 -4.71
CA LEU A 25 1.62 -31.33 -3.82
C LEU A 25 1.41 -30.09 -4.69
N ASN A 26 0.17 -29.67 -4.85
CA ASN A 26 -0.14 -28.34 -5.36
C ASN A 26 0.41 -27.33 -4.34
N SER A 27 1.67 -26.93 -4.51
CA SER A 27 2.22 -25.75 -3.86
C SER A 27 1.47 -24.55 -4.46
N ALA A 28 0.32 -24.21 -3.88
CA ALA A 28 -0.30 -22.92 -4.12
C ALA A 28 0.69 -21.87 -3.64
N THR A 29 1.44 -21.28 -4.56
CA THR A 29 2.20 -20.06 -4.29
C THR A 29 1.16 -19.01 -3.92
N ILE A 30 1.07 -18.70 -2.62
CA ILE A 30 0.33 -17.54 -2.14
C ILE A 30 1.10 -16.34 -2.69
N GLN A 31 0.66 -15.89 -3.85
CA GLN A 31 1.14 -14.64 -4.42
C GLN A 31 0.52 -13.55 -3.55
N ALA A 32 1.33 -12.90 -2.72
CA ALA A 32 0.88 -11.76 -1.92
C ALA A 32 0.24 -10.76 -2.89
N GLN A 33 -1.07 -10.57 -2.75
CA GLN A 33 -1.81 -9.65 -3.60
C GLN A 33 -1.24 -8.26 -3.40
N LYS A 34 -0.77 -7.66 -4.48
CA LYS A 34 -0.19 -6.33 -4.50
C LYS A 34 -1.26 -5.33 -4.03
N ALA A 35 -0.99 -4.59 -2.95
CA ALA A 35 -1.93 -3.60 -2.45
C ALA A 35 -2.18 -2.51 -3.50
N HIS A 36 -3.42 -2.39 -3.93
CA HIS A 36 -3.89 -1.36 -4.87
C HIS A 36 -4.51 -0.16 -4.15
N THR A 37 -4.76 -0.27 -2.85
CA THR A 37 -5.31 0.80 -2.03
C THR A 37 -4.43 1.09 -0.84
N PHE A 38 -4.40 2.37 -0.44
CA PHE A 38 -3.72 2.83 0.76
C PHE A 38 -4.60 3.85 1.48
N SER A 39 -4.40 3.98 2.79
CA SER A 39 -5.11 4.97 3.60
C SER A 39 -4.23 5.52 4.71
N ALA A 40 -4.59 6.71 5.20
CA ALA A 40 -4.01 7.31 6.38
C ALA A 40 -5.09 8.05 7.18
N THR A 41 -4.95 8.05 8.51
CA THR A 41 -5.71 8.93 9.41
C THR A 41 -4.73 9.94 9.99
N LEU A 42 -5.03 11.24 9.85
CA LEU A 42 -4.14 12.33 10.22
C LEU A 42 -4.58 12.96 11.53
N SER A 43 -3.62 13.23 12.41
CA SER A 43 -3.85 13.95 13.67
C SER A 43 -2.61 14.75 14.08
N GLY A 44 -2.79 15.75 14.93
CA GLY A 44 -1.68 16.55 15.47
C GLY A 44 -0.73 15.76 16.37
N LYS A 45 -1.25 14.73 17.06
CA LYS A 45 -0.44 13.87 17.95
C LYS A 45 0.58 13.00 17.17
N ASP A 46 0.33 12.73 15.88
CA ASP A 46 1.18 11.90 15.05
C ASP A 46 2.28 12.71 14.35
N GLU A 47 2.27 14.06 14.47
CA GLU A 47 3.37 14.93 14.03
C GLU A 47 4.65 14.71 14.83
N VAL A 48 5.78 15.11 14.26
CA VAL A 48 7.10 14.99 14.90
C VAL A 48 7.83 16.35 14.89
N PRO A 49 7.90 17.03 16.04
CA PRO A 49 7.26 16.72 17.31
C PRO A 49 5.72 16.88 17.27
N PRO A 50 4.97 16.24 18.16
CA PRO A 50 3.52 16.38 18.24
C PRO A 50 3.07 17.83 18.35
N THR A 51 1.96 18.17 17.69
CA THR A 51 1.34 19.51 17.73
C THR A 51 0.11 19.52 18.63
N LYS A 52 -0.32 20.74 19.00
CA LYS A 52 -1.58 20.98 19.74
C LYS A 52 -2.80 21.12 18.81
N SER A 53 -2.64 20.82 17.52
CA SER A 53 -3.76 20.85 16.58
C SER A 53 -4.81 19.81 16.97
N ILE A 54 -6.06 20.24 17.09
CA ILE A 54 -7.23 19.38 17.31
C ILE A 54 -7.87 18.95 15.99
N ALA A 55 -7.34 19.44 14.88
CA ALA A 55 -7.78 19.08 13.55
C ALA A 55 -7.50 17.59 13.27
N ASN A 56 -8.22 17.05 12.32
CA ASN A 56 -8.05 15.68 11.85
C ASN A 56 -8.18 15.60 10.33
N GLY A 57 -7.81 14.47 9.76
CA GLY A 57 -7.96 14.22 8.34
C GLY A 57 -7.93 12.73 8.01
N THR A 58 -8.31 12.44 6.79
CA THR A 58 -8.17 11.11 6.19
C THR A 58 -7.59 11.24 4.79
N ALA A 59 -6.75 10.31 4.41
CA ALA A 59 -6.26 10.19 3.05
C ALA A 59 -6.56 8.80 2.50
N LYS A 60 -6.94 8.73 1.23
CA LYS A 60 -7.13 7.49 0.47
C LYS A 60 -6.39 7.58 -0.84
N PHE A 61 -5.79 6.47 -1.25
CA PHE A 61 -5.06 6.34 -2.49
C PHE A 61 -5.50 5.07 -3.21
N LEU A 62 -5.73 5.17 -4.50
CA LEU A 62 -6.09 4.05 -5.37
C LEU A 62 -5.10 3.99 -6.53
N VAL A 63 -4.37 2.90 -6.62
CA VAL A 63 -3.44 2.61 -7.71
C VAL A 63 -4.22 1.97 -8.85
N ASN A 64 -3.99 2.41 -10.08
CA ASN A 64 -4.59 1.78 -11.25
C ASN A 64 -3.92 0.41 -11.56
N ASP A 65 -4.57 -0.39 -12.42
CA ASP A 65 -4.20 -1.79 -12.68
C ASP A 65 -2.78 -1.97 -13.22
N ASN A 66 -2.25 -0.98 -13.95
CA ASN A 66 -0.91 -1.02 -14.54
C ASN A 66 0.15 -0.27 -13.73
N ASP A 67 -0.16 0.15 -12.49
CA ASP A 67 0.73 0.88 -11.58
C ASP A 67 1.33 2.18 -12.15
N SER A 68 0.66 2.81 -13.11
CA SER A 68 1.14 4.04 -13.76
C SER A 68 0.57 5.32 -13.17
N GLN A 69 -0.46 5.21 -12.31
CA GLN A 69 -1.14 6.36 -11.71
C GLN A 69 -1.74 6.00 -10.35
N ILE A 70 -1.72 6.95 -9.43
CA ILE A 70 -2.39 6.87 -8.13
C ILE A 70 -3.41 7.99 -8.05
N SER A 71 -4.69 7.67 -7.93
CA SER A 71 -5.73 8.64 -7.58
C SER A 71 -5.72 8.86 -6.07
N TYR A 72 -5.93 10.11 -5.62
CA TYR A 72 -5.98 10.42 -4.19
C TYR A 72 -7.15 11.31 -3.80
N TRP A 73 -7.59 11.13 -2.56
CA TRP A 73 -8.59 11.92 -1.85
C TRP A 73 -8.06 12.19 -0.44
N VAL A 74 -7.88 13.46 -0.09
CA VAL A 74 -7.48 13.89 1.24
C VAL A 74 -8.54 14.81 1.79
N ASN A 75 -9.21 14.40 2.86
CA ASN A 75 -10.21 15.19 3.57
C ASN A 75 -9.57 15.74 4.85
N LEU A 76 -9.61 17.06 5.03
CA LEU A 76 -9.03 17.76 6.15
C LEU A 76 -10.14 18.54 6.86
N THR A 77 -10.25 18.36 8.19
CA THR A 77 -11.30 19.00 9.01
C THR A 77 -10.67 19.76 10.17
N GLY A 78 -11.16 20.99 10.41
CA GLY A 78 -10.72 21.82 11.51
C GLY A 78 -9.40 22.56 11.32
N LEU A 79 -8.79 22.46 10.13
CA LEU A 79 -7.63 23.28 9.75
C LEU A 79 -8.11 24.62 9.16
N LYS A 80 -7.34 25.66 9.45
CA LYS A 80 -7.51 26.98 8.82
C LYS A 80 -6.20 27.39 8.18
N LYS A 81 -6.29 28.15 7.08
CA LYS A 81 -5.13 28.70 6.37
C LYS A 81 -4.11 27.62 6.01
N ILE A 82 -4.61 26.55 5.40
CA ILE A 82 -3.75 25.48 4.88
C ILE A 82 -2.89 26.04 3.75
N ILE A 83 -1.59 25.83 3.86
CA ILE A 83 -0.62 26.30 2.87
C ILE A 83 -0.14 25.17 1.95
N GLN A 84 0.00 23.96 2.49
CA GLN A 84 0.52 22.79 1.76
C GLN A 84 0.02 21.48 2.36
N ALA A 85 0.03 20.43 1.53
CA ALA A 85 -0.11 19.04 1.94
C ALA A 85 0.80 18.18 1.08
N HIS A 86 1.47 17.18 1.69
CA HIS A 86 2.49 16.38 1.01
C HIS A 86 2.39 14.90 1.39
N ILE A 87 2.98 14.07 0.53
CA ILE A 87 3.49 12.76 0.92
C ILE A 87 4.99 12.91 1.18
N HIS A 88 5.44 12.41 2.33
CA HIS A 88 6.84 12.39 2.72
C HIS A 88 7.37 10.95 2.84
N ASN A 89 8.69 10.80 2.73
CA ASN A 89 9.39 9.60 3.16
C ASN A 89 9.53 9.61 4.69
N GLY A 90 9.36 8.47 5.34
CA GLY A 90 9.55 8.32 6.77
C GLY A 90 8.56 7.33 7.41
N THR A 91 9.02 6.62 8.41
CA THR A 91 8.20 5.76 9.27
C THR A 91 7.58 6.58 10.40
N SER A 92 6.68 5.98 11.18
CA SER A 92 6.09 6.63 12.35
C SER A 92 7.18 7.16 13.29
N GLY A 93 7.05 8.40 13.74
CA GLY A 93 8.02 9.07 14.61
C GLY A 93 9.26 9.63 13.91
N GLN A 94 9.35 9.56 12.58
CA GLN A 94 10.49 10.09 11.81
C GLN A 94 10.02 11.09 10.75
N ASN A 95 10.70 12.23 10.65
CA ASN A 95 10.52 13.17 9.55
C ASN A 95 11.42 12.78 8.37
N GLY A 96 10.99 13.13 7.15
CA GLY A 96 11.78 12.89 5.95
C GLY A 96 11.38 13.82 4.80
N ASP A 97 12.01 13.60 3.67
CA ASP A 97 11.88 14.44 2.50
C ASP A 97 10.49 14.36 1.86
N VAL A 98 10.09 15.45 1.19
CA VAL A 98 8.89 15.47 0.37
C VAL A 98 9.09 14.56 -0.84
N LEU A 99 8.12 13.67 -1.07
CA LEU A 99 8.06 12.78 -2.23
C LEU A 99 7.02 13.25 -3.26
N VAL A 100 5.90 13.82 -2.80
CA VAL A 100 4.81 14.30 -3.66
C VAL A 100 4.13 15.51 -3.03
N ASN A 101 3.82 16.50 -3.84
CA ASN A 101 2.96 17.61 -3.45
C ASN A 101 1.49 17.27 -3.77
N LEU A 102 0.63 17.25 -2.74
CA LEU A 102 -0.81 17.02 -2.86
C LEU A 102 -1.61 18.32 -2.94
N SER A 103 -0.95 19.45 -2.71
CA SER A 103 -1.58 20.77 -2.78
C SER A 103 -1.89 21.13 -4.24
N ASN A 104 -3.10 21.53 -4.48
CA ASN A 104 -3.53 22.05 -5.76
C ASN A 104 -4.08 23.48 -5.58
N SER A 105 -4.42 24.14 -6.68
CA SER A 105 -4.97 25.48 -6.70
C SER A 105 -6.26 25.67 -5.86
N LYS A 106 -6.86 24.60 -5.36
CA LYS A 106 -8.06 24.66 -4.51
C LYS A 106 -7.75 25.14 -3.10
N LEU A 107 -6.53 24.90 -2.57
CA LEU A 107 -6.13 25.42 -1.25
C LEU A 107 -6.13 26.94 -1.20
N ALA A 108 -5.76 27.59 -2.29
CA ALA A 108 -5.70 29.06 -2.38
C ALA A 108 -7.07 29.74 -2.45
N LYS A 109 -8.15 29.00 -2.76
CA LYS A 109 -9.48 29.61 -3.04
C LYS A 109 -10.37 29.79 -1.81
N ASN A 110 -10.15 29.03 -0.75
CA ASN A 110 -10.94 29.14 0.49
C ASN A 110 -10.15 28.71 1.73
N PRO A 111 -9.15 29.50 2.15
CA PRO A 111 -8.23 29.12 3.24
C PRO A 111 -8.89 28.98 4.61
N ASP A 112 -10.08 29.57 4.78
CA ASP A 112 -10.84 29.55 6.05
C ASP A 112 -11.95 28.49 6.08
N ASN A 113 -12.12 27.70 5.01
CA ASN A 113 -13.08 26.58 5.03
C ASN A 113 -12.62 25.50 6.03
N PRO A 114 -13.45 25.16 7.04
CA PRO A 114 -13.09 24.15 8.02
C PRO A 114 -13.03 22.72 7.45
N GLU A 115 -13.59 22.50 6.26
CA GLU A 115 -13.59 21.22 5.55
C GLU A 115 -12.98 21.40 4.16
N ILE A 116 -11.82 20.80 3.95
CA ILE A 116 -11.11 20.84 2.67
C ILE A 116 -10.93 19.44 2.14
N GLN A 117 -11.32 19.26 0.89
CA GLN A 117 -11.03 18.06 0.14
C GLN A 117 -10.01 18.36 -0.97
N LEU A 118 -8.86 17.68 -0.90
CA LEU A 118 -7.87 17.65 -1.96
C LEU A 118 -8.06 16.37 -2.76
N THR A 119 -8.13 16.49 -4.06
CA THR A 119 -8.24 15.35 -4.97
C THR A 119 -7.34 15.56 -6.17
N GLY A 120 -6.80 14.48 -6.69
CA GLY A 120 -5.96 14.53 -7.88
C GLY A 120 -5.42 13.16 -8.23
N THR A 121 -4.43 13.19 -9.08
CA THR A 121 -3.67 12.00 -9.49
C THR A 121 -2.17 12.26 -9.29
N ILE A 122 -1.43 11.19 -9.05
CA ILE A 122 0.02 11.18 -8.95
C ILE A 122 0.52 10.28 -10.08
N ALA A 123 1.41 10.80 -10.88
CA ALA A 123 2.16 10.09 -11.91
C ALA A 123 3.67 10.25 -11.66
N LYS A 124 4.48 9.62 -12.49
CA LYS A 124 5.94 9.70 -12.42
C LYS A 124 6.47 11.13 -12.34
N ASP A 125 5.89 12.04 -13.12
CA ASP A 125 6.39 13.42 -13.24
C ASP A 125 6.07 14.29 -12.00
N ASP A 126 5.18 13.81 -11.11
CA ASP A 126 4.84 14.49 -9.85
C ASP A 126 5.81 14.14 -8.70
N LEU A 127 6.73 13.18 -8.93
CA LEU A 127 7.69 12.74 -7.93
C LEU A 127 8.76 13.81 -7.66
N GLN A 128 9.07 13.98 -6.37
CA GLN A 128 9.99 15.01 -5.88
C GLN A 128 11.07 14.41 -4.96
N GLY A 129 11.99 15.27 -4.52
CA GLY A 129 13.04 14.90 -3.58
C GLY A 129 13.84 13.69 -4.04
N PRO A 130 14.02 12.67 -3.20
CA PRO A 130 14.76 11.45 -3.53
C PRO A 130 14.17 10.63 -4.69
N LEU A 131 12.88 10.82 -4.99
CA LEU A 131 12.19 10.11 -6.07
C LEU A 131 12.09 10.92 -7.38
N LYS A 132 12.60 12.14 -7.43
CA LYS A 132 12.56 12.95 -8.65
C LYS A 132 13.23 12.22 -9.81
N GLY A 133 12.49 12.05 -10.93
CA GLY A 133 12.95 11.34 -12.13
C GLY A 133 12.97 9.81 -12.02
N ARG A 134 12.51 9.25 -10.88
CA ARG A 134 12.32 7.81 -10.66
C ARG A 134 10.99 7.35 -11.24
N GLU A 135 10.76 6.03 -11.23
CA GLU A 135 9.48 5.46 -11.66
C GLU A 135 8.42 5.51 -10.54
N LEU A 136 7.13 5.53 -10.89
CA LEU A 136 6.06 5.51 -9.89
C LEU A 136 6.11 4.26 -9.01
N SER A 137 6.62 3.15 -9.54
CA SER A 137 6.86 1.92 -8.78
C SER A 137 7.78 2.11 -7.57
N ASP A 138 8.73 3.05 -7.61
CA ASP A 138 9.60 3.34 -6.47
C ASP A 138 8.80 3.98 -5.32
N LEU A 139 7.85 4.89 -5.63
CA LEU A 139 6.91 5.40 -4.62
C LEU A 139 6.03 4.28 -4.06
N LEU A 140 5.51 3.41 -4.92
CA LEU A 140 4.66 2.29 -4.48
C LEU A 140 5.40 1.31 -3.57
N ILE A 141 6.70 1.09 -3.78
CA ILE A 141 7.53 0.25 -2.91
C ILE A 141 7.58 0.84 -1.48
N VAL A 142 7.93 2.13 -1.35
CA VAL A 142 8.02 2.76 -0.01
C VAL A 142 6.66 2.92 0.65
N MET A 143 5.57 3.10 -0.12
CA MET A 143 4.20 3.09 0.41
C MET A 143 3.82 1.70 0.96
N ARG A 144 4.08 0.62 0.21
CA ARG A 144 3.80 -0.77 0.65
C ARG A 144 4.59 -1.16 1.89
N ASN A 145 5.79 -0.62 2.04
CA ASN A 145 6.65 -0.86 3.21
C ASN A 145 6.26 -0.03 4.43
N GLY A 146 5.21 0.82 4.35
CA GLY A 146 4.82 1.72 5.43
C GLY A 146 5.86 2.80 5.73
N GLN A 147 6.67 3.20 4.74
CA GLN A 147 7.73 4.18 4.84
C GLN A 147 7.31 5.56 4.32
N THR A 148 6.01 5.83 4.27
CA THR A 148 5.49 7.13 3.81
C THR A 148 4.38 7.63 4.73
N TYR A 149 4.27 8.95 4.82
CA TYR A 149 3.20 9.59 5.57
C TYR A 149 2.64 10.80 4.79
N VAL A 150 1.38 11.13 5.08
CA VAL A 150 0.77 12.40 4.65
C VAL A 150 0.85 13.39 5.78
N ASN A 151 1.14 14.65 5.47
CA ASN A 151 0.88 15.75 6.40
C ASN A 151 0.26 16.95 5.70
N ALA A 152 -0.34 17.83 6.52
CA ALA A 152 -0.88 19.11 6.08
C ALA A 152 -0.27 20.23 6.92
N HIS A 153 0.09 21.32 6.26
CA HIS A 153 0.73 22.49 6.85
C HIS A 153 -0.23 23.68 6.85
N THR A 154 -0.11 24.52 7.86
CA THR A 154 -0.87 25.78 7.98
C THR A 154 0.06 26.94 8.30
N GLU A 155 -0.43 28.18 8.20
CA GLU A 155 0.34 29.36 8.62
C GLU A 155 0.81 29.26 10.09
N ILE A 156 -0.03 28.64 10.99
CA ILE A 156 0.29 28.46 12.40
C ILE A 156 1.28 27.30 12.62
N TYR A 157 1.16 26.26 11.80
CA TYR A 157 2.01 25.05 11.86
C TYR A 157 2.73 24.86 10.52
N PRO A 158 3.74 25.68 10.20
CA PRO A 158 4.40 25.64 8.89
C PRO A 158 5.28 24.38 8.69
N LYS A 159 5.58 23.66 9.76
CA LYS A 159 6.34 22.38 9.72
C LYS A 159 5.45 21.14 9.69
N GLY A 160 4.12 21.31 9.79
CA GLY A 160 3.10 20.27 9.86
C GLY A 160 2.11 20.52 10.98
N ALA A 161 0.82 20.47 10.68
CA ALA A 161 -0.27 20.65 11.64
C ALA A 161 -0.85 19.30 12.06
N ILE A 162 -1.07 18.42 11.10
CA ILE A 162 -1.57 17.05 11.28
C ILE A 162 -0.84 16.10 10.31
N ARG A 163 -0.57 14.89 10.77
CA ARG A 163 0.13 13.84 10.05
C ARG A 163 -0.55 12.49 10.21
N GLY A 164 -0.40 11.60 9.24
CA GLY A 164 -0.84 10.21 9.32
C GLY A 164 0.05 9.29 8.48
N GLN A 165 0.44 8.14 9.07
CA GLN A 165 1.20 7.12 8.36
C GLN A 165 0.33 6.49 7.27
N ILE A 166 0.88 6.31 6.07
CA ILE A 166 0.20 5.63 4.98
C ILE A 166 0.34 4.12 5.18
N MET A 167 -0.79 3.42 5.20
CA MET A 167 -0.87 1.98 5.38
C MET A 167 -1.55 1.34 4.17
N SER A 168 -1.12 0.15 3.80
CA SER A 168 -1.78 -0.65 2.77
C SER A 168 -3.19 -1.01 3.21
N GLY A 169 -4.17 -0.84 2.31
CA GLY A 169 -5.49 -1.43 2.46
C GLY A 169 -5.42 -2.95 2.21
N ASN A 170 -6.28 -3.68 2.88
CA ASN A 170 -6.48 -5.12 2.65
C ASN A 170 -7.22 -5.35 1.34
#